data_f8b8d89d7e5326e445df0a0d270576d3
#
_entry.id   f8b8d89d7e5326e445df0a0d270576d3
#
_cell.length_a   1.000
_cell.length_b   1.000
_cell.length_c   1.000
_cell.angle_alpha   90.00
_cell.angle_beta   90.00
_cell.angle_gamma   90.00
#
_symmetry.space_group_name_H-M   'P 1'
#
loop_
_entity.id
_entity.type
_entity.pdbx_description
1 polymer ?
#
loop_
_entity_poly.entity_id
_entity_poly.type
_entity_poly.pdbx_seq_one_letter_code
_entity_poly.pdbx_strand_id
1 'polypeptide(L)'
;MQVNKIYNQDCLEGLGLLDNECIDLTVTSPPYDNLRLYNGYYFKFEEIAKELYRVMKPGGVIAWIVGDKTKNGSETGTSFRQALYFKDIGFNLHDTMIYEKNNPTPQKSNRYQPCFEYMFILSKGKPKTFNPIMVEKNT
;
A
#
# COMPACT_ATOMS: atom_id res chain seq x y z
N MET A 1 -20.89 0.06 8.87
CA MET A 1 -20.47 -1.37 8.74
C MET A 1 -20.19 -1.96 10.14
N GLN A 2 -20.38 -3.28 10.31
CA GLN A 2 -20.07 -3.94 11.58
C GLN A 2 -18.55 -4.19 11.69
N VAL A 3 -18.00 -4.02 12.89
CA VAL A 3 -16.60 -4.37 13.18
C VAL A 3 -16.39 -5.87 13.33
N ASN A 4 -15.14 -6.33 13.23
CA ASN A 4 -14.77 -7.75 13.35
C ASN A 4 -15.46 -8.68 12.33
N LYS A 5 -15.67 -8.17 11.12
CA LYS A 5 -16.34 -8.91 10.04
C LYS A 5 -15.57 -8.75 8.73
N ILE A 6 -15.53 -9.83 7.95
CA ILE A 6 -14.97 -9.83 6.58
C ILE A 6 -16.12 -9.55 5.62
N TYR A 7 -15.91 -8.61 4.70
CA TYR A 7 -16.85 -8.24 3.66
C TYR A 7 -16.31 -8.65 2.30
N ASN A 8 -17.06 -9.47 1.57
CA ASN A 8 -16.72 -9.86 0.20
C ASN A 8 -17.47 -8.98 -0.78
N GLN A 9 -16.86 -7.83 -1.11
CA GLN A 9 -17.43 -6.82 -2.02
C GLN A 9 -16.30 -6.00 -2.64
N ASP A 10 -16.63 -5.19 -3.67
CA ASP A 10 -15.68 -4.21 -4.21
C ASP A 10 -15.22 -3.24 -3.11
N CYS A 11 -13.92 -2.97 -3.08
CA CYS A 11 -13.33 -2.16 -2.00
C CYS A 11 -13.80 -0.69 -2.06
N LEU A 12 -14.05 -0.16 -3.26
CA LEU A 12 -14.52 1.22 -3.41
C LEU A 12 -15.97 1.36 -2.91
N GLU A 13 -16.83 0.39 -3.23
CA GLU A 13 -18.18 0.32 -2.68
C GLU A 13 -18.16 0.19 -1.15
N GLY A 14 -17.29 -0.71 -0.64
CA GLY A 14 -17.12 -0.90 0.79
C GLY A 14 -16.62 0.34 1.52
N LEU A 15 -15.63 1.03 0.97
CA LEU A 15 -15.14 2.29 1.52
C LEU A 15 -16.23 3.37 1.53
N GLY A 16 -17.05 3.44 0.47
CA GLY A 16 -18.18 4.38 0.38
C GLY A 16 -19.24 4.23 1.47
N LEU A 17 -19.32 3.05 2.10
CA LEU A 17 -20.23 2.78 3.23
C LEU A 17 -19.67 3.18 4.60
N LEU A 18 -18.41 3.58 4.66
CA LEU A 18 -17.75 4.01 5.89
C LEU A 18 -17.93 5.52 6.11
N ASP A 19 -18.06 5.90 7.37
CA ASP A 19 -18.05 7.29 7.77
C ASP A 19 -16.68 7.94 7.53
N ASN A 20 -16.66 9.26 7.46
CA ASN A 20 -15.42 10.01 7.41
C ASN A 20 -14.62 9.77 8.70
N GLU A 21 -13.30 9.72 8.57
CA GLU A 21 -12.38 9.71 9.75
C GLU A 21 -12.70 8.62 10.79
N CYS A 22 -13.02 7.41 10.32
CA CYS A 22 -13.39 6.28 11.19
C CYS A 22 -12.31 5.18 11.29
N ILE A 23 -11.29 5.19 10.43
CA ILE A 23 -10.26 4.14 10.34
C ILE A 23 -8.94 4.63 10.93
N ASP A 24 -8.38 3.84 11.84
CA ASP A 24 -7.08 4.13 12.48
C ASP A 24 -5.89 3.56 11.69
N LEU A 25 -6.06 2.37 11.12
CA LEU A 25 -4.99 1.65 10.40
C LEU A 25 -5.55 0.93 9.18
N THR A 26 -4.86 1.05 8.06
CA THR A 26 -5.06 0.24 6.86
C THR A 26 -3.77 -0.49 6.51
N VAL A 27 -3.84 -1.80 6.31
CA VAL A 27 -2.72 -2.62 5.82
C VAL A 27 -3.19 -3.37 4.60
N THR A 28 -2.56 -3.14 3.46
CA THR A 28 -2.98 -3.74 2.20
C THR A 28 -1.86 -3.88 1.20
N SER A 29 -2.02 -4.88 0.34
CA SER A 29 -1.20 -5.12 -0.84
C SER A 29 -2.15 -5.11 -2.05
N PRO A 30 -2.26 -4.00 -2.78
CA PRO A 30 -3.17 -3.89 -3.91
C PRO A 30 -2.71 -4.74 -5.10
N PRO A 31 -3.54 -4.94 -6.13
CA PRO A 31 -3.11 -5.54 -7.38
C PRO A 31 -1.94 -4.78 -8.01
N TYR A 32 -0.88 -5.51 -8.42
CA TYR A 32 0.32 -4.92 -9.02
C TYR A 32 0.22 -4.95 -10.55
N ASP A 33 0.03 -3.82 -11.19
CA ASP A 33 0.13 -3.63 -12.65
C ASP A 33 -0.51 -4.74 -13.50
N ASN A 34 -1.63 -5.31 -13.11
CA ASN A 34 -2.23 -6.47 -13.77
C ASN A 34 -1.29 -7.70 -13.85
N LEU A 35 -0.37 -7.86 -12.91
CA LEU A 35 0.49 -9.04 -12.81
C LEU A 35 -0.30 -10.34 -12.64
N ARG A 36 -1.55 -10.25 -12.21
CA ARG A 36 -2.51 -11.34 -12.13
C ARG A 36 -3.79 -10.94 -12.86
N LEU A 37 -4.38 -11.89 -13.57
CA LEU A 37 -5.70 -11.71 -14.16
C LEU A 37 -6.76 -11.89 -13.06
N TYR A 38 -7.42 -10.81 -12.70
CA TYR A 38 -8.53 -10.79 -11.75
C TYR A 38 -9.88 -10.73 -12.49
N ASN A 39 -10.14 -11.66 -13.42
CA ASN A 39 -11.40 -11.75 -14.18
C ASN A 39 -11.85 -10.41 -14.79
N GLY A 40 -10.90 -9.65 -15.36
CA GLY A 40 -11.17 -8.34 -15.96
C GLY A 40 -11.33 -7.18 -14.98
N TYR A 41 -11.06 -7.39 -13.70
CA TYR A 41 -11.08 -6.33 -12.69
C TYR A 41 -10.02 -5.27 -13.02
N TYR A 42 -10.46 -4.00 -13.03
CA TYR A 42 -9.59 -2.84 -13.16
C TYR A 42 -9.46 -2.15 -11.80
N PHE A 43 -8.22 -1.99 -11.34
CA PHE A 43 -7.91 -1.35 -10.05
C PHE A 43 -7.95 0.17 -10.18
N LYS A 44 -8.99 0.80 -9.63
CA LYS A 44 -9.22 2.24 -9.66
C LYS A 44 -8.43 2.95 -8.55
N PHE A 45 -7.11 2.99 -8.69
CA PHE A 45 -6.20 3.46 -7.65
C PHE A 45 -6.54 4.86 -7.13
N GLU A 46 -6.73 5.83 -8.01
CA GLU A 46 -6.93 7.23 -7.59
C GLU A 46 -8.23 7.42 -6.79
N GLU A 47 -9.29 6.74 -7.19
CA GLU A 47 -10.57 6.77 -6.47
C GLU A 47 -10.43 6.11 -5.09
N ILE A 48 -9.77 4.96 -5.02
CA ILE A 48 -9.48 4.25 -3.77
C ILE A 48 -8.61 5.10 -2.84
N ALA A 49 -7.56 5.74 -3.37
CA ALA A 49 -6.67 6.59 -2.58
C ALA A 49 -7.42 7.79 -1.96
N LYS A 50 -8.34 8.42 -2.70
CA LYS A 50 -9.19 9.51 -2.21
C LYS A 50 -10.14 9.03 -1.12
N GLU A 51 -10.78 7.87 -1.31
CA GLU A 51 -11.66 7.29 -0.29
C GLU A 51 -10.87 6.89 0.96
N LEU A 52 -9.68 6.33 0.81
CA LEU A 52 -8.79 6.07 1.95
C LEU A 52 -8.47 7.36 2.71
N TYR A 53 -8.18 8.46 2.00
CA TYR A 53 -7.93 9.73 2.66
C TYR A 53 -9.16 10.22 3.46
N ARG A 54 -10.37 10.04 2.91
CA ARG A 54 -11.62 10.42 3.56
C ARG A 54 -11.88 9.61 4.83
N VAL A 55 -11.73 8.28 4.77
CA VAL A 55 -12.07 7.39 5.88
C VAL A 55 -11.00 7.30 6.97
N MET A 56 -9.73 7.60 6.65
CA MET A 56 -8.66 7.60 7.64
C MET A 56 -8.81 8.75 8.63
N LYS A 57 -8.68 8.44 9.92
CA LYS A 57 -8.64 9.45 10.97
C LYS A 57 -7.39 10.34 10.84
N PRO A 58 -7.43 11.60 11.32
CA PRO A 58 -6.22 12.35 11.57
C PRO A 58 -5.28 11.57 12.51
N GLY A 59 -4.03 11.37 12.09
CA GLY A 59 -3.05 10.52 12.79
C GLY A 59 -3.15 9.03 12.48
N GLY A 60 -4.08 8.62 11.61
CA GLY A 60 -4.17 7.26 11.10
C GLY A 60 -3.05 6.95 10.10
N VAL A 61 -2.75 5.67 9.94
CA VAL A 61 -1.61 5.16 9.17
C VAL A 61 -2.06 4.13 8.14
N ILE A 62 -1.44 4.18 6.96
CA ILE A 62 -1.59 3.15 5.93
C ILE A 62 -0.24 2.49 5.69
N ALA A 63 -0.19 1.16 5.75
CA ALA A 63 0.91 0.36 5.22
C ALA A 63 0.51 -0.15 3.83
N TRP A 64 1.14 0.42 2.80
CA TRP A 64 0.85 0.13 1.40
C TRP A 64 1.98 -0.67 0.77
N ILE A 65 1.76 -1.97 0.55
CA ILE A 65 2.78 -2.88 0.01
C ILE A 65 2.54 -3.03 -1.48
N VAL A 66 3.56 -2.70 -2.29
CA VAL A 66 3.44 -2.70 -3.74
C VAL A 66 4.76 -3.03 -4.43
N GLY A 67 4.66 -3.76 -5.54
CA GLY A 67 5.76 -4.03 -6.45
C GLY A 67 5.43 -3.54 -7.87
N ASP A 68 6.46 -3.47 -8.70
CA ASP A 68 6.35 -3.07 -10.10
C ASP A 68 6.47 -4.26 -11.04
N LYS A 69 5.83 -4.16 -12.19
CA LYS A 69 6.02 -5.07 -13.32
C LYS A 69 7.13 -4.54 -14.22
N THR A 70 7.90 -5.45 -14.81
CA THR A 70 8.78 -5.10 -15.93
C THR A 70 8.04 -5.31 -17.25
N LYS A 71 8.02 -4.29 -18.09
CA LYS A 71 7.40 -4.30 -19.40
C LYS A 71 8.35 -3.67 -20.41
N ASN A 72 8.61 -4.37 -21.53
CA ASN A 72 9.50 -3.89 -22.59
C ASN A 72 10.86 -3.40 -22.10
N GLY A 73 11.48 -4.15 -21.18
CA GLY A 73 12.78 -3.83 -20.62
C GLY A 73 12.80 -2.71 -19.58
N SER A 74 11.66 -2.21 -19.15
CA SER A 74 11.54 -1.14 -18.13
C SER A 74 10.60 -1.56 -17.01
N GLU A 75 10.94 -1.23 -15.77
CA GLU A 75 9.98 -1.27 -14.66
C GLU A 75 8.92 -0.19 -14.86
N THR A 76 7.68 -0.50 -14.50
CA THR A 76 6.54 0.41 -14.71
C THR A 76 6.64 1.68 -13.86
N GLY A 77 7.26 1.60 -12.70
CA GLY A 77 7.33 2.71 -11.75
C GLY A 77 5.98 3.04 -11.11
N THR A 78 5.02 2.15 -11.19
CA THR A 78 3.68 2.35 -10.61
C THR A 78 3.74 2.56 -9.11
N SER A 79 4.61 1.84 -8.40
CA SER A 79 4.84 2.01 -6.96
C SER A 79 5.21 3.45 -6.60
N PHE A 80 6.13 4.06 -7.34
CA PHE A 80 6.55 5.45 -7.13
C PHE A 80 5.44 6.44 -7.44
N ARG A 81 4.69 6.23 -8.53
CA ARG A 81 3.55 7.10 -8.88
C ARG A 81 2.48 7.04 -7.81
N GLN A 82 2.19 5.86 -7.28
CA GLN A 82 1.22 5.70 -6.20
C GLN A 82 1.66 6.42 -4.93
N ALA A 83 2.93 6.27 -4.52
CA ALA A 83 3.47 6.97 -3.36
C ALA A 83 3.39 8.49 -3.51
N LEU A 84 3.74 9.02 -4.68
CA LEU A 84 3.67 10.46 -4.97
C LEU A 84 2.21 10.95 -5.03
N TYR A 85 1.31 10.18 -5.63
CA TYR A 85 -0.10 10.53 -5.67
C TYR A 85 -0.73 10.62 -4.27
N PHE A 86 -0.41 9.69 -3.38
CA PHE A 86 -0.84 9.79 -1.98
C PHE A 86 -0.37 11.09 -1.31
N LYS A 87 0.84 11.55 -1.61
CA LYS A 87 1.31 12.86 -1.14
C LYS A 87 0.51 14.00 -1.74
N ASP A 88 0.23 13.96 -3.03
CA ASP A 88 -0.51 15.01 -3.74
C ASP A 88 -1.92 15.21 -3.18
N ILE A 89 -2.57 14.13 -2.74
CA ILE A 89 -3.92 14.20 -2.13
C ILE A 89 -3.91 14.52 -0.63
N GLY A 90 -2.75 14.62 0.02
CA GLY A 90 -2.63 15.13 1.38
C GLY A 90 -2.03 14.18 2.41
N PHE A 91 -1.69 12.93 2.06
CA PHE A 91 -0.94 12.07 2.98
C PHE A 91 0.52 12.50 3.10
N ASN A 92 1.10 12.29 4.27
CA ASN A 92 2.56 12.27 4.41
C ASN A 92 3.09 10.90 3.98
N LEU A 93 4.14 10.87 3.18
CA LEU A 93 4.97 9.68 3.03
C LEU A 93 5.89 9.64 4.27
N HIS A 94 5.41 8.95 5.31
CA HIS A 94 6.04 8.96 6.63
C HIS A 94 7.34 8.16 6.63
N ASP A 95 7.29 6.93 6.08
CA ASP A 95 8.45 6.07 5.92
C ASP A 95 8.37 5.27 4.62
N THR A 96 9.53 4.90 4.09
CA THR A 96 9.67 3.91 3.02
C THR A 96 10.39 2.70 3.59
N MET A 97 9.64 1.62 3.77
CA MET A 97 10.16 0.35 4.26
C MET A 97 10.29 -0.67 3.13
N ILE A 98 11.06 -1.69 3.35
CA ILE A 98 11.30 -2.77 2.40
C ILE A 98 10.72 -4.06 2.97
N TYR A 99 9.86 -4.71 2.18
CA TYR A 99 9.41 -6.07 2.44
C TYR A 99 10.36 -7.05 1.75
N GLU A 100 11.27 -7.64 2.50
CA GLU A 100 12.22 -8.62 1.98
C GLU A 100 11.57 -9.97 1.76
N LYS A 101 11.88 -10.62 0.63
CA LYS A 101 11.38 -11.95 0.25
C LYS A 101 12.44 -13.00 0.48
N ASN A 102 12.14 -14.03 1.26
CA ASN A 102 13.04 -15.15 1.48
C ASN A 102 13.19 -16.06 0.24
N ASN A 103 12.15 -16.15 -0.59
CA ASN A 103 12.12 -16.99 -1.79
C ASN A 103 11.77 -16.15 -3.03
N PRO A 104 12.67 -15.29 -3.49
CA PRO A 104 12.42 -14.52 -4.71
C PRO A 104 12.41 -15.43 -5.93
N THR A 105 11.57 -15.10 -6.90
CA THR A 105 11.52 -15.84 -8.18
C THR A 105 12.88 -15.67 -8.90
N PRO A 106 13.53 -16.77 -9.33
CA PRO A 106 14.79 -16.68 -10.06
C PRO A 106 14.68 -15.81 -11.31
N GLN A 107 15.62 -14.89 -11.48
CA GLN A 107 15.67 -14.00 -12.62
C GLN A 107 16.52 -14.64 -13.74
N LYS A 108 15.93 -14.77 -14.94
CA LYS A 108 16.60 -15.38 -16.10
C LYS A 108 17.09 -14.34 -17.13
N SER A 109 16.99 -13.06 -16.80
CA SER A 109 17.36 -11.97 -17.70
C SER A 109 18.60 -11.22 -17.19
N ASN A 110 19.00 -10.17 -17.90
CA ASN A 110 20.11 -9.28 -17.56
C ASN A 110 19.77 -8.31 -16.40
N ARG A 111 18.94 -8.72 -15.45
CA ARG A 111 18.51 -7.95 -14.28
C ARG A 111 18.91 -8.62 -12.99
N TYR A 112 19.05 -7.84 -11.95
CA TYR A 112 19.20 -8.38 -10.60
C TYR A 112 17.91 -9.05 -10.15
N GLN A 113 18.05 -10.03 -9.27
CA GLN A 113 16.91 -10.78 -8.74
C GLN A 113 16.03 -9.87 -7.85
N PRO A 114 14.72 -9.77 -8.12
CA PRO A 114 13.83 -8.94 -7.32
C PRO A 114 13.53 -9.64 -5.98
N CYS A 115 14.22 -9.25 -4.92
CA CYS A 115 14.10 -9.85 -3.60
C CYS A 115 13.27 -9.04 -2.61
N PHE A 116 12.64 -7.94 -3.03
CA PHE A 116 11.86 -7.08 -2.15
C PHE A 116 10.63 -6.49 -2.83
N GLU A 117 9.74 -5.94 -2.03
CA GLU A 117 8.66 -5.05 -2.42
C GLU A 117 8.73 -3.78 -1.57
N TYR A 118 8.24 -2.67 -2.09
CA TYR A 118 8.11 -1.45 -1.31
C TYR A 118 6.98 -1.57 -0.31
N MET A 119 7.20 -1.09 0.91
CA MET A 119 6.17 -0.89 1.92
C MET A 119 6.17 0.59 2.29
N PHE A 120 5.29 1.35 1.67
CA PHE A 120 5.14 2.76 1.99
C PHE A 120 4.26 2.93 3.23
N ILE A 121 4.77 3.66 4.19
CA ILE A 121 4.03 4.04 5.39
C ILE A 121 3.52 5.45 5.19
N LEU A 122 2.22 5.56 5.03
CA LEU A 122 1.54 6.83 4.78
C LEU A 122 0.79 7.24 6.04
N SER A 123 0.72 8.53 6.32
CA SER A 123 -0.02 9.03 7.48
C SER A 123 -0.87 10.25 7.12
N LYS A 124 -2.06 10.32 7.70
CA LYS A 124 -2.89 11.53 7.64
C LYS A 124 -2.51 12.46 8.79
N GLY A 125 -1.57 13.36 8.52
CA GLY A 125 -0.92 14.18 9.54
C GLY A 125 0.13 13.38 10.35
N LYS A 126 0.42 13.82 11.57
CA LYS A 126 1.37 13.13 12.46
C LYS A 126 0.74 11.84 12.99
N PRO A 127 1.41 10.67 12.87
CA PRO A 127 0.91 9.42 13.43
C PRO A 127 0.63 9.56 14.93
N LYS A 128 -0.53 9.07 15.39
CA LYS A 128 -0.91 9.09 16.81
C LYS A 128 -0.25 7.98 17.61
N THR A 129 0.01 6.85 16.96
CA THR A 129 0.55 5.66 17.63
C THR A 129 1.84 5.25 16.97
N PHE A 130 2.88 5.07 17.75
CA PHE A 130 4.16 4.54 17.32
C PHE A 130 4.74 3.65 18.41
N ASN A 131 4.92 2.37 18.08
CA ASN A 131 5.56 1.39 18.94
C ASN A 131 6.84 0.90 18.24
N PRO A 132 8.02 1.43 18.60
CA PRO A 132 9.25 1.07 17.93
C PRO A 132 9.59 -0.40 18.15
N ILE A 133 10.07 -1.05 17.10
CA ILE A 133 10.66 -2.39 17.21
C ILE A 133 12.02 -2.22 17.90
N MET A 134 12.12 -2.70 19.13
CA MET A 134 13.36 -2.63 19.90
C MET A 134 14.28 -3.78 19.49
N VAL A 135 15.51 -3.45 19.17
CA VAL A 135 16.60 -4.42 19.04
C VAL A 135 17.44 -4.42 20.31
N GLU A 136 17.99 -5.58 20.68
CA GLU A 136 18.93 -5.67 21.80
C GLU A 136 20.12 -4.75 21.52
N LYS A 137 20.53 -4.00 22.54
CA LYS A 137 21.73 -3.17 22.42
C LYS A 137 22.93 -4.10 22.23
N ASN A 138 23.69 -3.90 21.18
CA ASN A 138 25.00 -4.50 21.07
C ASN A 138 25.84 -3.98 22.25
N THR A 139 26.22 -4.91 23.11
CA THR A 139 27.13 -4.64 24.21
C THR A 139 28.57 -4.66 23.72
#